data_af7ca2dac87ac2c206520eb644bfac77
#
_entry.id   af7ca2dac87ac2c206520eb644bfac77
#
_cell.length_a   1.000
_cell.length_b   1.000
_cell.length_c   1.000
_cell.angle_alpha   90.00
_cell.angle_beta   90.00
_cell.angle_gamma   90.00
#
_symmetry.space_group_name_H-M   'P 1'
#
loop_
_entity.id
_entity.type
_entity.pdbx_description
1 polymer ?
#
loop_
_entity_poly.entity_id
_entity_poly.type
_entity_poly.pdbx_seq_one_letter_code
_entity_poly.pdbx_strand_id
1 'polypeptide(L)'
;MKTIEFEGKEYLELQSKGYAAQYAFPFAKQILTGKGLDIGPNRKEWAFPGARIIDIVIPDNYDAFNLPDEKFDYIFSSHCLEHLNDWVGALNHWSTRLNNGGIIFLYLPHPDQMYWRPWNNRHHVNILEPNHIEDYFTCKKFNKVFVTKGYDLNHSFYAIAQL
;
A
#
# COMPACT_ATOMS: atom_id res chain seq x y z
N MET A 1 18.44 -11.28 10.21
CA MET A 1 17.71 -10.09 9.71
C MET A 1 18.21 -8.92 10.56
N LYS A 2 18.54 -7.76 9.95
CA LYS A 2 18.98 -6.61 10.73
C LYS A 2 17.77 -5.87 11.29
N THR A 3 17.85 -5.45 12.55
CA THR A 3 16.83 -4.68 13.25
C THR A 3 17.42 -3.36 13.76
N ILE A 4 16.52 -2.43 14.03
CA ILE A 4 16.78 -1.21 14.80
C ILE A 4 15.86 -1.18 16.00
N GLU A 5 16.29 -0.59 17.10
CA GLU A 5 15.44 -0.36 18.27
C GLU A 5 14.91 1.08 18.27
N PHE A 6 13.61 1.23 18.58
CA PHE A 6 12.97 2.51 18.78
C PHE A 6 11.89 2.40 19.86
N GLU A 7 12.01 3.21 20.92
CA GLU A 7 11.09 3.21 22.08
C GLU A 7 10.84 1.82 22.66
N GLY A 8 11.90 1.02 22.80
CA GLY A 8 11.85 -0.32 23.40
C GLY A 8 11.22 -1.40 22.50
N LYS A 9 11.01 -1.12 21.21
CA LYS A 9 10.55 -2.09 20.22
C LYS A 9 11.56 -2.27 19.10
N GLU A 10 11.69 -3.50 18.61
CA GLU A 10 12.52 -3.82 17.45
C GLU A 10 11.73 -3.65 16.14
N TYR A 11 12.36 -3.03 15.16
CA TYR A 11 11.85 -2.85 13.78
C TYR A 11 12.85 -3.37 12.78
N LEU A 12 12.38 -3.91 11.66
CA LEU A 12 13.25 -4.34 10.58
C LEU A 12 13.96 -3.14 9.94
N GLU A 13 15.27 -3.23 9.77
CA GLU A 13 16.10 -2.12 9.26
C GLU A 13 15.62 -1.60 7.90
N LEU A 14 15.19 -2.49 7.00
CA LEU A 14 14.74 -2.08 5.67
C LEU A 14 13.42 -1.30 5.70
N GLN A 15 12.54 -1.59 6.67
CA GLN A 15 11.35 -0.78 6.87
C GLN A 15 11.74 0.65 7.27
N SER A 16 12.71 0.82 8.17
CA SER A 16 13.19 2.15 8.57
C SER A 16 13.80 2.96 7.41
N LYS A 17 14.19 2.27 6.33
CA LYS A 17 14.70 2.86 5.10
C LYS A 17 13.60 3.10 4.04
N GLY A 18 12.34 2.76 4.33
CA GLY A 18 11.21 2.93 3.42
C GLY A 18 11.00 1.78 2.43
N TYR A 19 11.73 0.66 2.53
CA TYR A 19 11.58 -0.50 1.63
C TYR A 19 10.76 -1.62 2.27
N ALA A 20 9.57 -1.30 2.76
CA ALA A 20 8.65 -2.27 3.33
C ALA A 20 8.06 -3.24 2.28
N ALA A 21 7.84 -2.77 1.05
CA ALA A 21 7.20 -3.53 -0.03
C ALA A 21 7.77 -4.91 -0.26
N GLN A 22 9.09 -5.11 -0.11
CA GLN A 22 9.74 -6.40 -0.31
C GLN A 22 9.17 -7.52 0.57
N TYR A 23 8.62 -7.20 1.75
CA TYR A 23 8.03 -8.19 2.65
C TYR A 23 6.66 -8.64 2.18
N ALA A 24 5.95 -7.83 1.41
CA ALA A 24 4.66 -8.18 0.82
C ALA A 24 4.79 -8.94 -0.51
N PHE A 25 5.90 -8.81 -1.24
CA PHE A 25 6.07 -9.41 -2.57
C PHE A 25 5.87 -10.92 -2.63
N PRO A 26 6.34 -11.75 -1.68
CA PRO A 26 6.12 -13.20 -1.75
C PRO A 26 4.63 -13.57 -1.75
N PHE A 27 3.81 -12.83 -1.01
CA PHE A 27 2.37 -13.04 -0.98
C PHE A 27 1.69 -12.41 -2.21
N ALA A 28 2.01 -11.16 -2.53
CA ALA A 28 1.44 -10.46 -3.66
C ALA A 28 1.63 -11.22 -4.99
N LYS A 29 2.82 -11.81 -5.22
CA LYS A 29 3.13 -12.61 -6.42
C LYS A 29 2.27 -13.86 -6.59
N GLN A 30 1.64 -14.36 -5.52
CA GLN A 30 0.77 -15.53 -5.60
C GLN A 30 -0.62 -15.19 -6.12
N ILE A 31 -1.04 -13.92 -6.01
CA ILE A 31 -2.41 -13.49 -6.31
C ILE A 31 -2.51 -12.40 -7.38
N LEU A 32 -1.47 -11.60 -7.56
CA LEU A 32 -1.47 -10.52 -8.55
C LEU A 32 -0.91 -11.03 -9.88
N THR A 33 -1.73 -11.05 -10.91
CA THR A 33 -1.38 -11.48 -12.27
C THR A 33 -1.94 -10.51 -13.30
N GLY A 34 -1.35 -10.49 -14.50
CA GLY A 34 -1.80 -9.62 -15.57
C GLY A 34 -1.12 -8.25 -15.54
N LYS A 35 -1.83 -7.23 -16.05
CA LYS A 35 -1.36 -5.85 -16.16
C LYS A 35 -1.70 -5.08 -14.90
N GLY A 36 -0.72 -4.50 -14.23
CA GLY A 36 -0.97 -3.77 -12.99
C GLY A 36 -0.16 -2.51 -12.77
N LEU A 37 -0.55 -1.79 -11.74
CA LEU A 37 0.13 -0.62 -11.22
C LEU A 37 0.82 -0.93 -9.89
N ASP A 38 1.96 -0.28 -9.65
CA ASP A 38 2.51 -0.10 -8.29
C ASP A 38 2.52 1.39 -7.98
N ILE A 39 1.76 1.78 -6.95
CA ILE A 39 1.56 3.18 -6.57
C ILE A 39 2.37 3.49 -5.31
N GLY A 40 3.34 4.40 -5.47
CA GLY A 40 4.16 4.93 -4.39
C GLY A 40 5.38 4.10 -4.00
N PRO A 41 6.08 3.40 -4.92
CA PRO A 41 7.26 2.61 -4.55
C PRO A 41 8.49 3.46 -4.19
N ASN A 42 8.46 4.78 -4.41
CA ASN A 42 9.55 5.73 -4.18
C ASN A 42 10.78 5.53 -5.10
N ARG A 43 11.07 4.31 -5.52
CA ARG A 43 12.20 3.96 -6.40
C ARG A 43 11.83 2.85 -7.37
N LYS A 44 12.42 2.88 -8.56
CA LYS A 44 12.17 1.86 -9.60
C LYS A 44 12.54 0.45 -9.14
N GLU A 45 13.67 0.33 -8.44
CA GLU A 45 14.18 -0.94 -7.93
C GLU A 45 13.37 -1.51 -6.75
N TRP A 46 12.47 -0.72 -6.17
CA TRP A 46 11.58 -1.13 -5.07
C TRP A 46 10.18 -1.48 -5.54
N ALA A 47 9.92 -1.28 -6.82
CA ALA A 47 8.60 -1.52 -7.37
C ALA A 47 8.26 -3.01 -7.46
N PHE A 48 6.96 -3.31 -7.40
CA PHE A 48 6.44 -4.65 -7.61
C PHE A 48 6.80 -5.13 -9.02
N PRO A 49 7.41 -6.31 -9.17
CA PRO A 49 7.94 -6.78 -10.45
C PRO A 49 6.84 -6.88 -11.53
N GLY A 50 7.08 -6.22 -12.66
CA GLY A 50 6.17 -6.25 -13.81
C GLY A 50 5.03 -5.22 -13.76
N ALA A 51 4.85 -4.50 -12.65
CA ALA A 51 3.88 -3.41 -12.56
C ALA A 51 4.38 -2.14 -13.26
N ARG A 52 3.46 -1.36 -13.81
CA ARG A 52 3.74 0.03 -14.18
C ARG A 52 3.85 0.87 -12.92
N ILE A 53 4.90 1.63 -12.81
CA ILE A 53 5.21 2.43 -11.63
C ILE A 53 4.48 3.77 -11.71
N ILE A 54 3.84 4.17 -10.62
CA ILE A 54 3.21 5.47 -10.42
C ILE A 54 3.80 6.10 -9.17
N ASP A 55 4.56 7.17 -9.32
CA ASP A 55 5.17 7.86 -8.19
C ASP A 55 5.56 9.30 -8.57
N ILE A 56 5.36 10.25 -7.65
CA ILE A 56 5.70 11.67 -7.85
C ILE A 56 7.20 11.92 -8.07
N VAL A 57 8.06 10.98 -7.62
CA VAL A 57 9.52 11.08 -7.82
C VAL A 57 9.97 10.46 -9.16
N ILE A 58 9.04 9.86 -9.91
CA ILE A 58 9.31 9.25 -11.21
C ILE A 58 8.68 10.13 -12.29
N PRO A 59 9.46 10.65 -13.25
CA PRO A 59 8.96 11.62 -14.23
C PRO A 59 8.12 10.96 -15.32
N ASP A 60 6.82 10.75 -15.05
CA ASP A 60 5.89 10.22 -16.06
C ASP A 60 4.52 10.94 -16.07
N ASN A 61 4.38 12.08 -15.39
CA ASN A 61 3.16 12.90 -15.27
C ASN A 61 1.96 12.22 -14.58
N TYR A 62 2.16 11.08 -13.90
CA TYR A 62 1.14 10.39 -13.14
C TYR A 62 1.48 10.39 -11.65
N ASP A 63 0.44 10.39 -10.83
CA ASP A 63 0.52 10.31 -9.37
C ASP A 63 -0.68 9.55 -8.81
N ALA A 64 -0.79 9.46 -7.48
CA ALA A 64 -1.86 8.72 -6.81
C ALA A 64 -3.29 9.27 -7.11
N PHE A 65 -3.42 10.50 -7.56
CA PHE A 65 -4.69 11.15 -7.91
C PHE A 65 -4.89 11.34 -9.41
N ASN A 66 -3.87 11.04 -10.21
CA ASN A 66 -3.90 11.14 -11.66
C ASN A 66 -3.28 9.89 -12.28
N LEU A 67 -4.06 8.82 -12.44
CA LEU A 67 -3.63 7.56 -13.04
C LEU A 67 -3.87 7.55 -14.56
N PRO A 68 -3.13 6.70 -15.31
CA PRO A 68 -3.37 6.48 -16.74
C PRO A 68 -4.83 6.15 -17.04
N ASP A 69 -5.36 6.68 -18.15
CA ASP A 69 -6.75 6.42 -18.57
C ASP A 69 -6.87 5.06 -19.29
N GLU A 70 -6.56 4.01 -18.55
CA GLU A 70 -6.65 2.62 -18.96
C GLU A 70 -7.04 1.73 -17.78
N LYS A 71 -7.31 0.45 -18.03
CA LYS A 71 -7.73 -0.51 -17.01
C LYS A 71 -6.61 -1.47 -16.69
N PHE A 72 -6.61 -1.92 -15.42
CA PHE A 72 -5.60 -2.80 -14.85
C PHE A 72 -6.25 -3.99 -14.14
N ASP A 73 -5.54 -5.11 -14.12
CA ASP A 73 -5.97 -6.32 -13.42
C ASP A 73 -5.66 -6.24 -11.93
N TYR A 74 -4.67 -5.42 -11.56
CA TYR A 74 -4.38 -5.14 -10.16
C TYR A 74 -3.77 -3.75 -9.93
N ILE A 75 -3.92 -3.28 -8.70
CA ILE A 75 -3.18 -2.17 -8.14
C ILE A 75 -2.51 -2.65 -6.85
N PHE A 76 -1.20 -2.57 -6.82
CA PHE A 76 -0.38 -2.81 -5.64
C PHE A 76 0.05 -1.47 -5.05
N SER A 77 0.05 -1.35 -3.74
CA SER A 77 0.60 -0.17 -3.05
C SER A 77 1.09 -0.57 -1.66
N SER A 78 2.30 -0.14 -1.33
CA SER A 78 2.92 -0.44 -0.06
C SER A 78 3.42 0.83 0.62
N HIS A 79 2.94 1.09 1.83
CA HIS A 79 3.37 2.25 2.62
C HIS A 79 3.32 3.57 1.83
N CYS A 80 2.18 3.81 1.17
CA CYS A 80 1.92 5.01 0.38
C CYS A 80 0.63 5.73 0.82
N LEU A 81 -0.43 4.97 1.10
CA LEU A 81 -1.76 5.53 1.35
C LEU A 81 -1.79 6.44 2.59
N GLU A 82 -0.98 6.15 3.60
CA GLU A 82 -0.84 6.94 4.83
C GLU A 82 -0.22 8.32 4.59
N HIS A 83 0.42 8.52 3.44
CA HIS A 83 0.97 9.82 3.03
C HIS A 83 -0.05 10.72 2.31
N LEU A 84 -1.19 10.16 1.89
CA LEU A 84 -2.19 10.87 1.08
C LEU A 84 -3.23 11.55 1.97
N ASN A 85 -3.33 12.88 1.92
CA ASN A 85 -4.33 13.63 2.70
C ASN A 85 -5.76 13.15 2.45
N ASP A 86 -6.10 12.83 1.20
CA ASP A 86 -7.39 12.26 0.79
C ASP A 86 -7.22 10.81 0.32
N TRP A 87 -6.92 9.91 1.28
CA TRP A 87 -6.75 8.50 0.98
C TRP A 87 -8.03 7.84 0.44
N VAL A 88 -9.22 8.33 0.85
CA VAL A 88 -10.51 7.85 0.34
C VAL A 88 -10.70 8.25 -1.12
N GLY A 89 -10.40 9.50 -1.47
CA GLY A 89 -10.42 9.97 -2.85
C GLY A 89 -9.44 9.22 -3.74
N ALA A 90 -8.23 8.94 -3.24
CA ALA A 90 -7.25 8.13 -3.94
C ALA A 90 -7.78 6.72 -4.24
N LEU A 91 -8.28 6.00 -3.24
CA LEU A 91 -8.84 4.66 -3.43
C LEU A 91 -10.09 4.66 -4.35
N ASN A 92 -10.92 5.69 -4.29
CA ASN A 92 -12.03 5.86 -5.23
C ASN A 92 -11.51 5.97 -6.67
N HIS A 93 -10.48 6.80 -6.88
CA HIS A 93 -9.86 6.97 -8.19
C HIS A 93 -9.22 5.66 -8.68
N TRP A 94 -8.45 4.98 -7.82
CA TRP A 94 -7.80 3.70 -8.16
C TRP A 94 -8.84 2.63 -8.57
N SER A 95 -9.95 2.55 -7.83
CA SER A 95 -11.03 1.59 -8.14
C SER A 95 -11.60 1.81 -9.55
N THR A 96 -11.67 3.06 -10.03
CA THR A 96 -12.13 3.35 -11.40
C THR A 96 -11.17 2.84 -12.47
N ARG A 97 -9.93 2.48 -12.12
CA ARG A 97 -8.90 1.98 -13.04
C ARG A 97 -8.78 0.46 -13.04
N LEU A 98 -9.56 -0.25 -12.22
CA LEU A 98 -9.59 -1.70 -12.23
C LEU A 98 -10.51 -2.26 -13.32
N ASN A 99 -10.11 -3.41 -13.88
CA ASN A 99 -10.99 -4.31 -14.61
C ASN A 99 -12.02 -4.94 -13.65
N ASN A 100 -13.13 -5.47 -14.21
CA ASN A 100 -14.02 -6.33 -13.43
C ASN A 100 -13.23 -7.54 -12.90
N GLY A 101 -13.33 -7.79 -11.59
CA GLY A 101 -12.54 -8.81 -10.91
C GLY A 101 -11.09 -8.40 -10.60
N GLY A 102 -10.72 -7.15 -10.91
CA GLY A 102 -9.39 -6.61 -10.58
C GLY A 102 -9.18 -6.48 -9.07
N ILE A 103 -7.93 -6.48 -8.64
CA ILE A 103 -7.53 -6.55 -7.23
C ILE A 103 -6.83 -5.27 -6.80
N ILE A 104 -7.24 -4.71 -5.65
CA ILE A 104 -6.42 -3.77 -4.88
C ILE A 104 -5.68 -4.56 -3.80
N PHE A 105 -4.36 -4.41 -3.75
CA PHE A 105 -3.50 -4.99 -2.73
C PHE A 105 -2.76 -3.88 -2.00
N LEU A 106 -3.11 -3.67 -0.74
CA LEU A 106 -2.47 -2.69 0.13
C LEU A 106 -1.64 -3.41 1.19
N TYR A 107 -0.46 -2.86 1.46
CA TYR A 107 0.39 -3.23 2.58
C TYR A 107 0.73 -1.97 3.36
N LEU A 108 0.20 -1.82 4.57
CA LEU A 108 0.14 -0.57 5.30
C LEU A 108 0.78 -0.69 6.69
N PRO A 109 1.37 0.39 7.24
CA PRO A 109 1.87 0.38 8.60
C PRO A 109 0.71 0.19 9.58
N HIS A 110 0.86 -0.78 10.50
CA HIS A 110 -0.16 -1.00 11.55
C HIS A 110 -0.12 0.14 12.58
N PRO A 111 -1.26 0.53 13.17
CA PRO A 111 -1.31 1.59 14.20
C PRO A 111 -0.37 1.37 15.40
N ASP A 112 -0.06 0.12 15.74
CA ASP A 112 0.89 -0.20 16.82
C ASP A 112 2.36 0.04 16.47
N GLN A 113 2.63 0.36 15.21
CA GLN A 113 3.96 0.69 14.73
C GLN A 113 4.30 2.15 15.09
N MET A 114 5.13 2.33 16.11
CA MET A 114 5.45 3.65 16.67
C MET A 114 6.41 4.45 15.81
N TYR A 115 7.34 3.76 15.11
CA TYR A 115 8.42 4.39 14.36
C TYR A 115 7.91 5.35 13.28
N TRP A 116 6.82 5.00 12.59
CA TRP A 116 6.25 5.76 11.47
C TRP A 116 5.03 6.62 11.86
N ARG A 117 4.83 6.89 13.12
CA ARG A 117 3.76 7.81 13.55
C ARG A 117 3.98 9.22 12.99
N PRO A 118 2.92 10.00 12.70
CA PRO A 118 3.04 11.36 12.16
C PRO A 118 3.95 12.29 12.95
N TRP A 119 4.02 12.14 14.26
CA TRP A 119 4.92 12.94 15.10
C TRP A 119 6.39 12.50 15.03
N ASN A 120 6.68 11.29 14.57
CA ASN A 120 8.03 10.79 14.33
C ASN A 120 8.44 10.94 12.86
N ASN A 121 7.47 10.87 11.95
CA ASN A 121 7.68 11.03 10.53
C ASN A 121 6.61 11.98 9.94
N ARG A 122 7.02 13.21 9.65
CA ARG A 122 6.14 14.26 9.11
C ARG A 122 5.50 13.95 7.76
N HIS A 123 5.98 12.93 7.04
CA HIS A 123 5.39 12.51 5.77
C HIS A 123 4.18 11.59 5.96
N HIS A 124 4.04 10.94 7.11
CA HIS A 124 2.84 10.19 7.45
C HIS A 124 1.79 11.16 7.99
N VAL A 125 0.73 11.36 7.25
CA VAL A 125 -0.37 12.29 7.63
C VAL A 125 -1.57 11.56 8.21
N ASN A 126 -1.66 10.24 7.99
CA ASN A 126 -2.74 9.40 8.52
C ASN A 126 -2.21 8.26 9.38
N ILE A 127 -3.01 7.85 10.34
CA ILE A 127 -2.92 6.57 11.04
C ILE A 127 -4.10 5.74 10.55
N LEU A 128 -3.83 4.81 9.64
CA LEU A 128 -4.86 3.97 9.03
C LEU A 128 -4.99 2.67 9.82
N GLU A 129 -6.17 2.46 10.41
CA GLU A 129 -6.48 1.21 11.09
C GLU A 129 -7.02 0.16 10.09
N PRO A 130 -6.80 -1.14 10.37
CA PRO A 130 -7.38 -2.20 9.54
C PRO A 130 -8.88 -2.05 9.29
N ASN A 131 -9.64 -1.60 10.31
CA ASN A 131 -11.08 -1.38 10.19
C ASN A 131 -11.43 -0.25 9.21
N HIS A 132 -10.65 0.85 9.16
CA HIS A 132 -10.90 1.94 8.22
C HIS A 132 -10.88 1.43 6.78
N ILE A 133 -9.93 0.55 6.45
CA ILE A 133 -9.78 0.01 5.09
C ILE A 133 -10.84 -1.06 4.80
N GLU A 134 -11.13 -1.92 5.77
CA GLU A 134 -12.20 -2.93 5.63
C GLU A 134 -13.56 -2.29 5.40
N ASP A 135 -13.91 -1.27 6.21
CA ASP A 135 -15.16 -0.53 6.08
C ASP A 135 -15.26 0.16 4.72
N TYR A 136 -14.14 0.77 4.25
CA TYR A 136 -14.09 1.36 2.91
C TYR A 136 -14.42 0.32 1.84
N PHE A 137 -13.73 -0.82 1.81
CA PHE A 137 -13.97 -1.85 0.79
C PHE A 137 -15.38 -2.42 0.86
N THR A 138 -15.91 -2.64 2.06
CA THR A 138 -17.26 -3.13 2.28
C THR A 138 -18.30 -2.12 1.80
N CYS A 139 -18.16 -0.84 2.16
CA CYS A 139 -19.06 0.24 1.70
C CYS A 139 -19.03 0.42 0.18
N LYS A 140 -17.89 0.21 -0.46
CA LYS A 140 -17.71 0.28 -1.92
C LYS A 140 -18.11 -1.01 -2.64
N LYS A 141 -18.61 -2.01 -1.89
CA LYS A 141 -19.13 -3.27 -2.42
C LYS A 141 -18.12 -4.09 -3.22
N PHE A 142 -16.85 -4.09 -2.77
CA PHE A 142 -15.91 -5.08 -3.27
C PHE A 142 -16.38 -6.50 -2.94
N ASN A 143 -16.25 -7.42 -3.88
CA ASN A 143 -16.83 -8.77 -3.78
C ASN A 143 -16.12 -9.66 -2.77
N LYS A 144 -14.79 -9.54 -2.69
CA LYS A 144 -13.96 -10.28 -1.73
C LYS A 144 -13.06 -9.30 -1.01
N VAL A 145 -13.15 -9.30 0.31
CA VAL A 145 -12.36 -8.44 1.17
C VAL A 145 -11.60 -9.29 2.17
N PHE A 146 -10.30 -9.06 2.25
CA PHE A 146 -9.41 -9.68 3.22
C PHE A 146 -8.55 -8.60 3.88
N VAL A 147 -8.70 -8.43 5.17
CA VAL A 147 -7.90 -7.47 5.96
C VAL A 147 -7.38 -8.16 7.21
N THR A 148 -6.05 -8.17 7.40
CA THR A 148 -5.47 -8.67 8.65
C THR A 148 -5.67 -7.65 9.77
N LYS A 149 -6.11 -8.11 10.94
CA LYS A 149 -6.35 -7.22 12.11
C LYS A 149 -5.11 -6.98 12.94
N GLY A 150 -4.18 -7.93 12.92
CA GLY A 150 -2.88 -7.80 13.54
C GLY A 150 -1.81 -7.42 12.53
N TYR A 151 -0.59 -7.27 13.01
CA TYR A 151 0.58 -6.93 12.20
C TYR A 151 1.53 -8.11 12.05
N ASP A 152 2.31 -8.09 10.99
CA ASP A 152 3.40 -9.02 10.74
C ASP A 152 4.71 -8.58 11.42
N LEU A 153 5.81 -9.30 11.16
CA LEU A 153 7.14 -8.95 11.69
C LEU A 153 7.65 -7.56 11.26
N ASN A 154 7.03 -6.98 10.25
CA ASN A 154 7.33 -5.64 9.77
C ASN A 154 6.38 -4.58 10.35
N HIS A 155 5.61 -4.92 11.39
CA HIS A 155 4.58 -4.07 11.98
C HIS A 155 3.62 -3.46 10.94
N SER A 156 3.26 -4.27 9.97
CA SER A 156 2.37 -3.86 8.87
C SER A 156 1.21 -4.84 8.72
N PHE A 157 0.13 -4.40 8.11
CA PHE A 157 -1.05 -5.21 7.84
C PHE A 157 -1.37 -5.25 6.35
N TYR A 158 -2.07 -6.28 5.95
CA TYR A 158 -2.55 -6.49 4.59
C TYR A 158 -4.02 -6.09 4.47
N ALA A 159 -4.37 -5.39 3.38
CA ALA A 159 -5.74 -5.15 3.01
C ALA A 159 -5.90 -5.38 1.49
N ILE A 160 -6.68 -6.41 1.14
CA ILE A 160 -6.81 -6.91 -0.21
C ILE A 160 -8.29 -6.98 -0.54
N ALA A 161 -8.66 -6.46 -1.69
CA ALA A 161 -10.04 -6.52 -2.13
C ALA A 161 -10.14 -6.74 -3.64
N GLN A 162 -11.14 -7.52 -4.06
CA GLN A 162 -11.46 -7.78 -5.45
C GLN A 162 -12.75 -7.04 -5.85
N LEU A 163 -12.69 -6.29 -6.96
CA LEU A 163 -13.83 -5.54 -7.50
C LEU A 163 -14.86 -6.47 -8.15
#